data_089a79d26779177682e0a23acf384daa
#
_entry.id   089a79d26779177682e0a23acf384daa
#
_cell.length_a   1.000
_cell.length_b   1.000
_cell.length_c   1.000
_cell.angle_alpha   90.00
_cell.angle_beta   90.00
_cell.angle_gamma   90.00
#
_symmetry.space_group_name_H-M   'P 1'
#
loop_
_entity.id
_entity.type
_entity.pdbx_description
1 polymer ?
#
loop_
_entity_poly.entity_id
_entity_poly.type
_entity_poly.pdbx_seq_one_letter_code
_entity_poly.pdbx_strand_id
1 'polypeptide(L)'
;MLPSEVVIAELKKIHPYSPDSMYDAVCRIAQPWNLRPPIIRFGGKMGTYSGDGAAADRYTKLGISAEADAIFFRGISLKSLPKMVGMSGIVEPKYFVPAIPTALLYANYTIGFGSQSKTVPLNFDAVCDLTALFSEHMAKAPHLPFPCEKYPELFIPDFPVANYLTNHDELIEAYRHGNFKERI
;
A
#
# COMPACT_ATOMS: atom_id res chain seq x y z
N MET A 1 -5.26 -7.56 -18.56
CA MET A 1 -4.24 -6.50 -18.68
C MET A 1 -4.45 -5.74 -19.98
N LEU A 2 -4.39 -4.42 -19.94
CA LEU A 2 -4.52 -3.52 -21.08
C LEU A 2 -3.14 -2.95 -21.47
N PRO A 3 -2.93 -2.51 -22.72
CA PRO A 3 -1.73 -1.78 -23.11
C PRO A 3 -1.53 -0.56 -22.18
N SER A 4 -0.29 -0.33 -21.75
CA SER A 4 -0.02 0.75 -20.78
C SER A 4 -0.35 2.12 -21.32
N GLU A 5 -0.06 2.39 -22.60
CA GLU A 5 -0.41 3.64 -23.28
C GLU A 5 -1.92 3.97 -23.23
N VAL A 6 -2.78 2.93 -23.35
CA VAL A 6 -4.24 3.10 -23.26
C VAL A 6 -4.65 3.45 -21.83
N VAL A 7 -4.07 2.77 -20.83
CA VAL A 7 -4.36 3.04 -19.41
C VAL A 7 -3.91 4.45 -19.03
N ILE A 8 -2.73 4.88 -19.46
CA ILE A 8 -2.20 6.22 -19.18
C ILE A 8 -3.05 7.29 -19.88
N ALA A 9 -3.51 7.05 -21.11
CA ALA A 9 -4.39 7.98 -21.81
C ALA A 9 -5.74 8.18 -21.08
N GLU A 10 -6.30 7.11 -20.49
CA GLU A 10 -7.51 7.20 -19.66
C GLU A 10 -7.25 7.93 -18.33
N LEU A 11 -6.14 7.62 -17.65
CA LEU A 11 -5.76 8.31 -16.41
C LEU A 11 -5.60 9.82 -16.61
N LYS A 12 -5.05 10.24 -17.76
CA LYS A 12 -4.89 11.67 -18.09
C LYS A 12 -6.21 12.44 -18.14
N LYS A 13 -7.32 11.78 -18.44
CA LYS A 13 -8.65 12.41 -18.44
C LYS A 13 -9.11 12.76 -17.02
N ILE A 14 -8.65 11.99 -16.03
CA ILE A 14 -9.02 12.14 -14.61
C ILE A 14 -8.00 13.05 -13.90
N HIS A 15 -6.72 12.78 -14.10
CA HIS A 15 -5.61 13.51 -13.50
C HIS A 15 -4.75 14.17 -14.59
N PRO A 16 -4.72 15.50 -14.70
CA PRO A 16 -4.05 16.22 -15.78
C PRO A 16 -2.52 16.33 -15.56
N TYR A 17 -1.87 15.24 -15.22
CA TYR A 17 -0.41 15.16 -15.14
C TYR A 17 0.21 14.74 -16.47
N SER A 18 1.55 14.85 -16.58
CA SER A 18 2.24 14.35 -17.76
C SER A 18 2.12 12.82 -17.87
N PRO A 19 1.96 12.26 -19.08
CA PRO A 19 1.92 10.82 -19.29
C PRO A 19 3.12 10.09 -18.70
N ASP A 20 4.32 10.65 -18.87
CA ASP A 20 5.56 10.05 -18.35
C ASP A 20 5.55 9.95 -16.83
N SER A 21 5.16 11.04 -16.13
CA SER A 21 5.07 11.03 -14.66
C SER A 21 4.03 10.04 -14.16
N MET A 22 2.91 9.88 -14.86
CA MET A 22 1.89 8.89 -14.50
C MET A 22 2.39 7.46 -14.74
N TYR A 23 3.07 7.23 -15.87
CA TYR A 23 3.64 5.93 -16.18
C TYR A 23 4.71 5.52 -15.16
N ASP A 24 5.61 6.42 -14.80
CA ASP A 24 6.63 6.19 -13.76
C ASP A 24 5.99 5.85 -12.41
N ALA A 25 4.95 6.56 -12.01
CA ALA A 25 4.22 6.28 -10.78
C ALA A 25 3.57 4.88 -10.81
N VAL A 26 2.94 4.51 -11.92
CA VAL A 26 2.34 3.18 -12.11
C VAL A 26 3.41 2.08 -12.11
N CYS A 27 4.57 2.30 -12.73
CA CYS A 27 5.68 1.36 -12.66
C CYS A 27 6.14 1.13 -11.22
N ARG A 28 6.26 2.19 -10.41
CA ARG A 28 6.68 2.07 -9.00
C ARG A 28 5.73 1.24 -8.17
N ILE A 29 4.43 1.41 -8.32
CA ILE A 29 3.43 0.62 -7.56
C ILE A 29 3.24 -0.80 -8.10
N ALA A 30 3.84 -1.12 -9.24
CA ALA A 30 3.90 -2.46 -9.81
C ALA A 30 5.15 -3.25 -9.37
N GLN A 31 6.17 -2.56 -8.86
CA GLN A 31 7.47 -3.16 -8.53
C GLN A 31 7.43 -3.83 -7.15
N PRO A 32 7.71 -5.14 -7.04
CA PRO A 32 7.64 -5.87 -5.77
C PRO A 32 8.75 -5.49 -4.77
N TRP A 33 9.76 -4.75 -5.20
CA TRP A 33 10.77 -4.15 -4.31
C TRP A 33 10.39 -2.76 -3.79
N ASN A 34 9.29 -2.18 -4.26
CA ASN A 34 8.73 -0.93 -3.74
C ASN A 34 7.47 -1.16 -2.93
N LEU A 35 6.58 -2.05 -3.40
CA LEU A 35 5.33 -2.39 -2.73
C LEU A 35 5.14 -3.91 -2.69
N ARG A 36 4.80 -4.44 -1.52
CA ARG A 36 4.51 -5.85 -1.34
C ARG A 36 3.20 -6.03 -0.54
N PRO A 37 2.14 -6.60 -1.14
CA PRO A 37 2.05 -7.01 -2.55
C PRO A 37 1.95 -5.82 -3.51
N PRO A 38 2.39 -5.96 -4.78
CA PRO A 38 2.23 -4.91 -5.78
C PRO A 38 0.75 -4.61 -6.05
N ILE A 39 0.40 -3.34 -6.22
CA ILE A 39 -0.97 -2.92 -6.57
C ILE A 39 -1.27 -3.21 -8.04
N ILE A 40 -0.29 -3.03 -8.89
CA ILE A 40 -0.40 -3.22 -10.33
C ILE A 40 0.26 -4.54 -10.75
N ARG A 41 -0.47 -5.33 -11.51
CA ARG A 41 0.08 -6.43 -12.29
C ARG A 41 0.67 -5.87 -13.57
N PHE A 42 1.96 -6.12 -13.80
CA PHE A 42 2.71 -5.57 -14.92
C PHE A 42 3.08 -6.66 -15.93
N GLY A 43 2.94 -6.36 -17.21
CA GLY A 43 3.37 -7.21 -18.30
C GLY A 43 4.47 -6.53 -19.11
N GLY A 44 5.62 -7.15 -19.21
CA GLY A 44 6.81 -6.59 -19.84
C GLY A 44 7.90 -6.25 -18.81
N LYS A 45 8.92 -5.46 -19.22
CA LYS A 45 10.01 -5.02 -18.34
C LYS A 45 9.55 -3.82 -17.51
N MET A 46 9.39 -4.02 -16.19
CA MET A 46 9.01 -2.97 -15.23
C MET A 46 10.20 -2.26 -14.56
N GLY A 47 11.38 -2.47 -15.06
CA GLY A 47 12.63 -2.05 -14.43
C GLY A 47 13.30 -3.17 -13.65
N THR A 48 14.40 -2.85 -12.99
CA THR A 48 15.13 -3.77 -12.10
C THR A 48 15.43 -3.09 -10.76
N TYR A 49 15.67 -3.92 -9.76
CA TYR A 49 16.14 -3.44 -8.46
C TYR A 49 17.49 -2.68 -8.57
N SER A 50 18.33 -3.06 -9.53
CA SER A 50 19.64 -2.42 -9.79
C SER A 50 19.55 -1.03 -10.43
N GLY A 51 18.33 -0.51 -10.69
CA GLY A 51 18.12 0.84 -11.19
C GLY A 51 17.82 0.95 -12.69
N ASP A 52 17.74 -0.16 -13.42
CA ASP A 52 17.26 -0.09 -14.81
C ASP A 52 15.82 0.38 -14.86
N GLY A 53 15.51 1.29 -15.77
CA GLY A 53 14.16 1.79 -15.99
C GLY A 53 13.21 0.76 -16.59
N ALA A 54 11.92 1.04 -16.51
CA ALA A 54 10.88 0.30 -17.21
C ALA A 54 11.00 0.48 -18.73
N ALA A 55 10.53 -0.50 -19.50
CA ALA A 55 10.38 -0.34 -20.94
C ALA A 55 9.31 0.72 -21.23
N ALA A 56 9.36 1.36 -22.41
CA ALA A 56 8.38 2.34 -22.80
C ALA A 56 6.93 1.75 -22.74
N ASP A 57 5.95 2.58 -22.43
CA ASP A 57 4.54 2.23 -22.20
C ASP A 57 3.91 1.43 -23.35
N ARG A 58 4.29 1.72 -24.60
CA ARG A 58 3.84 0.99 -25.80
C ARG A 58 4.25 -0.49 -25.83
N TYR A 59 5.26 -0.88 -25.05
CA TYR A 59 5.75 -2.28 -24.97
C TYR A 59 5.27 -3.02 -23.73
N THR A 60 4.47 -2.38 -22.90
CA THR A 60 4.06 -2.92 -21.61
C THR A 60 2.55 -3.02 -21.48
N LYS A 61 2.09 -3.77 -20.49
CA LYS A 61 0.65 -3.95 -20.18
C LYS A 61 0.43 -3.81 -18.69
N LEU A 62 -0.69 -3.22 -18.32
CA LEU A 62 -1.09 -2.96 -16.94
C LEU A 62 -2.41 -3.65 -16.60
N GLY A 63 -2.57 -4.02 -15.35
CA GLY A 63 -3.81 -4.52 -14.78
C GLY A 63 -3.76 -4.41 -13.25
N ILE A 64 -4.92 -4.48 -12.61
CA ILE A 64 -5.00 -4.58 -11.15
C ILE A 64 -4.48 -5.96 -10.72
N SER A 65 -3.70 -6.06 -9.65
CA SER A 65 -3.31 -7.34 -9.06
C SER A 65 -4.52 -8.00 -8.36
N ALA A 66 -4.46 -9.31 -8.13
CA ALA A 66 -5.53 -10.02 -7.44
C ALA A 66 -5.64 -9.58 -5.97
N GLU A 67 -4.51 -9.31 -5.36
CA GLU A 67 -4.38 -8.79 -3.99
C GLU A 67 -5.00 -7.39 -3.89
N ALA A 68 -4.66 -6.49 -4.81
CA ALA A 68 -5.23 -5.15 -4.84
C ALA A 68 -6.75 -5.17 -5.12
N ASP A 69 -7.22 -6.06 -5.98
CA ASP A 69 -8.66 -6.26 -6.18
C ASP A 69 -9.35 -6.66 -4.87
N ALA A 70 -8.77 -7.62 -4.14
CA ALA A 70 -9.31 -8.07 -2.86
C ALA A 70 -9.27 -6.98 -1.78
N ILE A 71 -8.19 -6.19 -1.72
CA ILE A 71 -7.99 -5.16 -0.70
C ILE A 71 -8.87 -3.94 -0.94
N PHE A 72 -8.98 -3.46 -2.17
CA PHE A 72 -9.56 -2.13 -2.46
C PHE A 72 -10.92 -2.16 -3.14
N PHE A 73 -11.31 -3.27 -3.77
CA PHE A 73 -12.49 -3.28 -4.63
C PHE A 73 -13.50 -4.38 -4.27
N ARG A 74 -13.06 -5.56 -3.87
CA ARG A 74 -13.97 -6.67 -3.59
C ARG A 74 -14.82 -6.40 -2.35
N GLY A 75 -16.14 -6.45 -2.53
CA GLY A 75 -17.11 -6.20 -1.45
C GLY A 75 -17.31 -4.73 -1.08
N ILE A 76 -16.62 -3.80 -1.76
CA ILE A 76 -16.73 -2.37 -1.51
C ILE A 76 -17.59 -1.72 -2.59
N SER A 77 -18.66 -1.05 -2.18
CA SER A 77 -19.47 -0.24 -3.09
C SER A 77 -18.86 1.14 -3.27
N LEU A 78 -18.28 1.42 -4.42
CA LEU A 78 -17.74 2.75 -4.73
C LEU A 78 -18.83 3.84 -4.71
N LYS A 79 -20.12 3.46 -4.83
CA LYS A 79 -21.24 4.41 -4.79
C LYS A 79 -21.49 4.95 -3.37
N SER A 80 -21.18 4.16 -2.33
CA SER A 80 -21.36 4.55 -0.93
C SER A 80 -20.20 5.35 -0.34
N LEU A 81 -19.07 5.44 -1.06
CA LEU A 81 -17.93 6.22 -0.61
C LEU A 81 -18.19 7.73 -0.74
N PRO A 82 -17.70 8.56 0.19
CA PRO A 82 -17.71 10.01 0.04
C PRO A 82 -17.01 10.42 -1.24
N LYS A 83 -17.59 11.40 -1.92
CA LYS A 83 -17.13 11.86 -3.23
C LYS A 83 -16.54 13.27 -3.14
N MET A 84 -15.65 13.56 -4.06
CA MET A 84 -15.10 14.89 -4.29
C MET A 84 -15.07 15.18 -5.78
N VAL A 85 -14.97 16.44 -6.12
CA VAL A 85 -14.71 16.87 -7.50
C VAL A 85 -13.19 16.93 -7.67
N GLY A 86 -12.66 16.07 -8.53
CA GLY A 86 -11.24 16.02 -8.85
C GLY A 86 -10.76 17.20 -9.69
N MET A 87 -9.47 17.22 -9.99
CA MET A 87 -8.80 18.32 -10.74
C MET A 87 -9.37 18.52 -12.15
N SER A 88 -9.89 17.45 -12.76
CA SER A 88 -10.53 17.49 -14.09
C SER A 88 -12.03 17.76 -14.07
N GLY A 89 -12.59 18.13 -12.90
CA GLY A 89 -14.04 18.30 -12.73
C GLY A 89 -14.83 16.99 -12.67
N ILE A 90 -14.17 15.86 -12.70
CA ILE A 90 -14.79 14.52 -12.60
C ILE A 90 -15.06 14.21 -11.13
N VAL A 91 -16.25 13.65 -10.86
CA VAL A 91 -16.62 13.19 -9.51
C VAL A 91 -15.95 11.86 -9.24
N GLU A 92 -15.11 11.81 -8.22
CA GLU A 92 -14.34 10.64 -7.80
C GLU A 92 -14.50 10.35 -6.31
N PRO A 93 -14.19 9.12 -5.83
CA PRO A 93 -14.15 8.84 -4.41
C PRO A 93 -13.08 9.70 -3.72
N LYS A 94 -13.44 10.32 -2.60
CA LYS A 94 -12.49 11.12 -1.80
C LYS A 94 -11.35 10.28 -1.23
N TYR A 95 -11.64 9.02 -0.90
CA TYR A 95 -10.68 8.03 -0.42
C TYR A 95 -11.23 6.62 -0.65
N PHE A 96 -10.35 5.63 -0.59
CA PHE A 96 -10.73 4.22 -0.56
C PHE A 96 -10.74 3.72 0.89
N VAL A 97 -11.62 2.76 1.17
CA VAL A 97 -11.64 2.04 2.45
C VAL A 97 -11.12 0.63 2.17
N PRO A 98 -9.85 0.36 2.41
CA PRO A 98 -9.29 -0.97 2.17
C PRO A 98 -9.82 -1.99 3.17
N ALA A 99 -9.88 -3.26 2.76
CA ALA A 99 -10.33 -4.36 3.61
C ALA A 99 -9.35 -4.68 4.77
N ILE A 100 -8.08 -4.28 4.62
CA ILE A 100 -7.04 -4.42 5.64
C ILE A 100 -6.33 -3.07 5.84
N PRO A 101 -5.65 -2.83 6.98
CA PRO A 101 -4.97 -1.55 7.25
C PRO A 101 -3.68 -1.41 6.41
N THR A 102 -3.82 -0.87 5.20
CA THR A 102 -2.73 -0.70 4.24
C THR A 102 -1.59 0.20 4.77
N ALA A 103 -1.84 1.02 5.78
CA ALA A 103 -0.81 1.79 6.46
C ALA A 103 0.20 0.93 7.22
N LEU A 104 -0.17 -0.31 7.60
CA LEU A 104 0.75 -1.30 8.17
C LEU A 104 1.42 -2.16 7.10
N LEU A 105 0.84 -2.22 5.91
CA LEU A 105 1.32 -3.05 4.81
C LEU A 105 2.39 -2.35 3.97
N TYR A 106 2.23 -1.05 3.74
CA TYR A 106 3.14 -0.27 2.92
C TYR A 106 3.93 0.72 3.77
N ALA A 107 5.24 0.77 3.55
CA ALA A 107 6.07 1.78 4.17
C ALA A 107 5.51 3.18 3.84
N ASN A 108 5.18 3.92 4.87
CA ASN A 108 4.63 5.25 4.71
C ASN A 108 5.57 6.29 5.34
N TYR A 109 5.82 7.34 4.58
CA TYR A 109 6.57 8.50 5.04
C TYR A 109 5.70 9.74 4.89
N THR A 110 5.27 10.29 6.01
CA THR A 110 4.45 11.49 6.04
C THR A 110 5.17 12.61 6.75
N ILE A 111 5.09 13.81 6.19
CA ILE A 111 5.66 15.03 6.75
C ILE A 111 4.50 15.89 7.24
N GLY A 112 4.53 16.29 8.51
CA GLY A 112 3.62 17.26 9.10
C GLY A 112 4.37 18.52 9.53
N PHE A 113 3.67 19.52 10.06
CA PHE A 113 4.29 20.70 10.64
C PHE A 113 5.08 20.32 11.90
N GLY A 114 6.42 20.43 11.83
CA GLY A 114 7.31 20.09 12.93
C GLY A 114 7.38 18.60 13.30
N SER A 115 6.82 17.72 12.48
CA SER A 115 6.80 16.27 12.72
C SER A 115 6.95 15.49 11.42
N GLN A 116 7.49 14.29 11.53
CA GLN A 116 7.44 13.30 10.45
C GLN A 116 7.04 11.94 11.03
N SER A 117 6.31 11.17 10.26
CA SER A 117 5.95 9.80 10.62
C SER A 117 6.49 8.84 9.58
N LYS A 118 7.06 7.74 10.05
CA LYS A 118 7.47 6.60 9.23
C LYS A 118 6.82 5.35 9.79
N THR A 119 6.25 4.53 8.92
CA THR A 119 5.76 3.21 9.30
C THR A 119 6.65 2.13 8.69
N VAL A 120 6.92 1.11 9.49
CA VAL A 120 7.60 -0.10 9.02
C VAL A 120 6.57 -0.99 8.34
N PRO A 121 6.81 -1.45 7.10
CA PRO A 121 5.88 -2.36 6.45
C PRO A 121 5.91 -3.72 7.17
N LEU A 122 4.73 -4.27 7.44
CA LEU A 122 4.58 -5.62 7.96
C LEU A 122 4.29 -6.62 6.84
N ASN A 123 4.58 -7.88 7.12
CA ASN A 123 4.28 -8.99 6.22
C ASN A 123 2.77 -9.04 5.89
N PHE A 124 2.43 -9.32 4.63
CA PHE A 124 1.05 -9.30 4.14
C PHE A 124 0.14 -10.29 4.88
N ASP A 125 0.59 -11.54 5.06
CA ASP A 125 -0.20 -12.57 5.73
C ASP A 125 -0.39 -12.21 7.20
N ALA A 126 0.65 -11.70 7.86
CA ALA A 126 0.57 -11.20 9.23
C ALA A 126 -0.43 -10.03 9.39
N VAL A 127 -0.49 -9.10 8.44
CA VAL A 127 -1.49 -8.02 8.47
C VAL A 127 -2.91 -8.55 8.28
N CYS A 128 -3.09 -9.57 7.43
CA CYS A 128 -4.39 -10.23 7.27
C CYS A 128 -4.84 -10.90 8.58
N ASP A 129 -3.95 -11.66 9.23
CA ASP A 129 -4.23 -12.34 10.50
C ASP A 129 -4.51 -11.36 11.62
N LEU A 130 -3.70 -10.30 11.76
CA LEU A 130 -3.94 -9.21 12.71
C LEU A 130 -5.30 -8.54 12.50
N THR A 131 -5.69 -8.33 11.24
CA THR A 131 -6.98 -7.73 10.90
C THR A 131 -8.14 -8.63 11.31
N ALA A 132 -8.03 -9.94 11.09
CA ALA A 132 -9.03 -10.92 11.50
C ALA A 132 -9.16 -10.97 13.03
N LEU A 133 -8.04 -11.08 13.75
CA LEU A 133 -8.01 -11.07 15.22
C LEU A 133 -8.55 -9.77 15.80
N PHE A 134 -8.20 -8.63 15.22
CA PHE A 134 -8.72 -7.33 15.63
C PHE A 134 -10.24 -7.26 15.43
N SER A 135 -10.74 -7.75 14.31
CA SER A 135 -12.19 -7.76 14.02
C SER A 135 -12.96 -8.63 15.00
N GLU A 136 -12.42 -9.82 15.35
CA GLU A 136 -12.99 -10.67 16.38
C GLU A 136 -12.97 -10.03 17.77
N HIS A 137 -11.87 -9.35 18.11
CA HIS A 137 -11.75 -8.63 19.37
C HIS A 137 -12.80 -7.51 19.46
N MET A 138 -12.92 -6.71 18.41
CA MET A 138 -13.93 -5.63 18.36
C MET A 138 -15.37 -6.14 18.46
N ALA A 139 -15.64 -7.33 17.91
CA ALA A 139 -16.96 -7.96 18.03
C ALA A 139 -17.27 -8.43 19.47
N LYS A 140 -16.27 -8.87 20.23
CA LYS A 140 -16.42 -9.43 21.58
C LYS A 140 -16.22 -8.39 22.70
N ALA A 141 -15.27 -7.47 22.51
CA ALA A 141 -14.84 -6.53 23.56
C ALA A 141 -14.45 -5.16 22.98
N PRO A 142 -15.39 -4.40 22.35
CA PRO A 142 -15.08 -3.16 21.63
C PRO A 142 -14.54 -2.03 22.53
N HIS A 143 -14.71 -2.14 23.83
CA HIS A 143 -14.26 -1.12 24.80
C HIS A 143 -12.85 -1.39 25.35
N LEU A 144 -12.27 -2.54 25.06
CA LEU A 144 -10.94 -2.90 25.52
C LEU A 144 -9.92 -2.67 24.40
N PRO A 145 -8.69 -2.22 24.74
CA PRO A 145 -7.62 -2.13 23.74
C PRO A 145 -7.27 -3.52 23.20
N PHE A 146 -6.89 -3.57 21.93
CA PHE A 146 -6.44 -4.82 21.31
C PHE A 146 -5.12 -5.26 21.95
N PRO A 147 -5.01 -6.50 22.44
CA PRO A 147 -3.83 -6.98 23.16
C PRO A 147 -2.72 -7.40 22.18
N CYS A 148 -2.02 -6.45 21.57
CA CYS A 148 -0.94 -6.69 20.61
C CYS A 148 0.17 -7.59 21.16
N GLU A 149 0.44 -7.50 22.47
CA GLU A 149 1.46 -8.27 23.18
C GLU A 149 1.22 -9.80 23.18
N LYS A 150 0.00 -10.23 22.85
CA LYS A 150 -0.33 -11.66 22.72
C LYS A 150 0.06 -12.28 21.39
N TYR A 151 0.41 -11.43 20.41
CA TYR A 151 0.66 -11.84 19.02
C TYR A 151 1.99 -11.28 18.50
N PRO A 152 3.11 -11.41 19.24
CA PRO A 152 4.39 -10.84 18.83
C PRO A 152 4.87 -11.39 17.49
N GLU A 153 4.53 -12.63 17.19
CA GLU A 153 4.90 -13.34 15.96
C GLU A 153 4.27 -12.75 14.70
N LEU A 154 3.21 -11.95 14.83
CA LEU A 154 2.57 -11.27 13.68
C LEU A 154 3.17 -9.89 13.37
N PHE A 155 4.02 -9.37 14.25
CA PHE A 155 4.74 -8.11 13.99
C PHE A 155 6.06 -8.37 13.26
N ILE A 156 5.94 -8.93 12.05
CA ILE A 156 7.08 -9.28 11.19
C ILE A 156 7.26 -8.19 10.13
N PRO A 157 8.36 -7.40 10.20
CA PRO A 157 8.68 -6.44 9.14
C PRO A 157 8.93 -7.13 7.82
N ASP A 158 8.42 -6.56 6.75
CA ASP A 158 8.64 -7.03 5.38
C ASP A 158 9.31 -5.93 4.54
N PHE A 159 10.64 -5.84 4.63
CA PHE A 159 11.41 -4.96 3.76
C PHE A 159 11.72 -5.69 2.45
N PRO A 160 11.24 -5.19 1.30
CA PRO A 160 11.40 -5.88 0.02
C PRO A 160 12.84 -6.19 -0.39
N VAL A 161 13.81 -5.45 0.16
CA VAL A 161 15.22 -5.47 -0.28
C VAL A 161 16.23 -5.45 0.86
N ALA A 162 15.78 -5.53 2.11
CA ALA A 162 16.66 -5.49 3.28
C ALA A 162 16.20 -6.47 4.37
N ASN A 163 17.13 -6.95 5.17
CA ASN A 163 16.84 -7.62 6.42
C ASN A 163 16.86 -6.60 7.57
N TYR A 164 16.04 -6.80 8.57
CA TYR A 164 16.04 -5.98 9.77
C TYR A 164 16.83 -6.66 10.91
N LEU A 165 17.41 -5.84 11.78
CA LEU A 165 18.23 -6.29 12.92
C LEU A 165 17.60 -5.99 14.29
N THR A 166 16.34 -5.57 14.31
CA THR A 166 15.60 -5.26 15.55
C THR A 166 14.93 -6.52 16.08
N ASN A 167 14.90 -6.70 17.40
CA ASN A 167 14.15 -7.78 17.99
C ASN A 167 12.64 -7.47 18.04
N HIS A 168 11.81 -8.50 18.20
CA HIS A 168 10.35 -8.36 18.22
C HIS A 168 9.84 -7.43 19.34
N ASP A 169 10.46 -7.48 20.52
CA ASP A 169 10.03 -6.66 21.66
C ASP A 169 10.27 -5.18 21.41
N GLU A 170 11.43 -4.82 20.84
CA GLU A 170 11.74 -3.44 20.44
C GLU A 170 10.78 -2.94 19.35
N LEU A 171 10.38 -3.81 18.42
CA LEU A 171 9.44 -3.47 17.36
C LEU A 171 8.04 -3.19 17.92
N ILE A 172 7.54 -4.06 18.82
CA ILE A 172 6.24 -3.89 19.48
C ILE A 172 6.23 -2.60 20.31
N GLU A 173 7.29 -2.32 21.06
CA GLU A 173 7.43 -1.08 21.82
C GLU A 173 7.45 0.15 20.91
N ALA A 174 8.10 0.05 19.75
CA ALA A 174 8.12 1.12 18.76
C ALA A 174 6.72 1.43 18.19
N TYR A 175 5.92 0.40 17.90
CA TYR A 175 4.54 0.59 17.46
C TYR A 175 3.64 1.15 18.58
N ARG A 176 3.85 0.71 19.83
CA ARG A 176 3.07 1.17 20.98
C ARG A 176 3.32 2.64 21.32
N HIS A 177 4.56 3.09 21.25
CA HIS A 177 4.98 4.44 21.66
C HIS A 177 5.29 5.39 20.49
N GLY A 178 5.21 4.93 19.25
CA GLY A 178 5.53 5.72 18.07
C GLY A 178 7.02 6.08 17.95
N ASN A 179 7.89 5.38 18.66
CA ASN A 179 9.33 5.66 18.74
C ASN A 179 10.09 4.50 18.10
N PHE A 180 10.52 4.68 16.87
CA PHE A 180 11.23 3.65 16.12
C PHE A 180 12.68 4.08 15.86
N LYS A 181 13.64 3.30 16.36
CA LYS A 181 15.06 3.42 16.03
C LYS A 181 15.46 2.16 15.27
N GLU A 182 15.49 2.28 13.98
CA GLU A 182 15.85 1.20 13.09
C GLU A 182 17.35 1.14 12.85
N ARG A 183 17.94 -0.06 12.92
CA ARG A 183 19.23 -0.38 12.35
C ARG A 183 18.99 -1.27 11.14
N ILE A 184 19.10 -0.71 9.97
CA ILE A 184 19.06 -1.42 8.68
C ILE A 184 20.48 -1.86 8.33
#